data_057393fe2266ed82b9b91fa680ea6646
#
_entry.id   057393fe2266ed82b9b91fa680ea6646
#
_cell.length_a   1.000
_cell.length_b   1.000
_cell.length_c   1.000
_cell.angle_alpha   90.00
_cell.angle_beta   90.00
_cell.angle_gamma   90.00
#
_symmetry.space_group_name_H-M   'P 1'
#
loop_
_entity.id
_entity.type
_entity.pdbx_description
1 polymer ?
#
loop_
_entity_poly.entity_id
_entity_poly.type
_entity_poly.pdbx_seq_one_letter_code
_entity_poly.pdbx_strand_id
1 'polypeptide(L)'
;MKLIIEETTEKMSESALQIVLGEMMQDKQVNISLTSGRSPEKMYEMMVPAIKGKAKYKDVQYWLFDENPYDGDEYGPNWYDMQKMIFGPAEIEDERVHHLTRENYTEYDEQVRRAGGIDVMVIGLGWDGHFCGNCPRCTPFDSLTYRFLYTDKQKLNPTYKDRPTQPYTYTMGPQSLMRVRRLVMIVNGSEKAEIQKRFIEEPINEDVPATILKLHPNLTVIADRDAATLLNPDGYENI
;
A
#
# COMPACT_ATOMS: atom_id res chain seq x y z
N MET A 1 2.32 -11.43 -12.95
CA MET A 1 2.24 -11.41 -11.46
C MET A 1 3.16 -12.49 -10.91
N LYS A 2 3.84 -12.26 -9.77
CA LYS A 2 4.62 -13.26 -9.05
C LYS A 2 3.99 -13.48 -7.67
N LEU A 3 3.76 -14.73 -7.26
CA LEU A 3 3.28 -15.11 -5.92
C LEU A 3 4.43 -15.74 -5.13
N ILE A 4 4.64 -15.28 -3.91
CA ILE A 4 5.59 -15.84 -2.95
C ILE A 4 4.79 -16.18 -1.69
N ILE A 5 4.89 -17.43 -1.23
CA ILE A 5 4.26 -17.86 0.03
C ILE A 5 5.38 -18.16 1.01
N GLU A 6 5.38 -17.40 2.10
CA GLU A 6 6.37 -17.51 3.16
C GLU A 6 5.79 -18.27 4.37
N GLU A 7 6.65 -18.87 5.17
CA GLU A 7 6.21 -19.70 6.29
C GLU A 7 5.50 -18.91 7.40
N THR A 8 5.91 -17.67 7.62
CA THR A 8 5.39 -16.82 8.69
C THR A 8 5.27 -15.37 8.25
N THR A 9 4.53 -14.57 9.01
CA THR A 9 4.43 -13.11 8.83
C THR A 9 5.81 -12.43 8.89
N GLU A 10 6.71 -12.91 9.75
CA GLU A 10 8.09 -12.42 9.84
C GLU A 10 8.84 -12.65 8.54
N LYS A 11 8.75 -13.86 7.97
CA LYS A 11 9.42 -14.18 6.69
C LYS A 11 8.82 -13.40 5.52
N MET A 12 7.49 -13.26 5.47
CA MET A 12 6.81 -12.38 4.51
C MET A 12 7.34 -10.95 4.59
N SER A 13 7.46 -10.44 5.82
CA SER A 13 7.97 -9.08 6.08
C SER A 13 9.45 -8.93 5.72
N GLU A 14 10.30 -9.93 5.99
CA GLU A 14 11.70 -9.97 5.55
C GLU A 14 11.81 -9.92 4.02
N SER A 15 11.02 -10.72 3.31
CA SER A 15 11.01 -10.77 1.84
C SER A 15 10.56 -9.45 1.23
N ALA A 16 9.51 -8.82 1.78
CA ALA A 16 9.05 -7.49 1.36
C ALA A 16 10.12 -6.42 1.62
N LEU A 17 10.73 -6.43 2.81
CA LEU A 17 11.79 -5.50 3.19
C LEU A 17 13.01 -5.61 2.28
N GLN A 18 13.45 -6.82 1.93
CA GLN A 18 14.57 -7.01 1.02
C GLN A 18 14.32 -6.37 -0.35
N ILE A 19 13.09 -6.48 -0.88
CA ILE A 19 12.72 -5.81 -2.13
C ILE A 19 12.79 -4.30 -1.97
N VAL A 20 12.21 -3.74 -0.91
CA VAL A 20 12.20 -2.29 -0.65
C VAL A 20 13.62 -1.76 -0.48
N LEU A 21 14.42 -2.39 0.38
CA LEU A 21 15.82 -1.96 0.61
C LEU A 21 16.67 -2.09 -0.67
N GLY A 22 16.43 -3.13 -1.47
CA GLY A 22 17.11 -3.29 -2.76
C GLY A 22 16.82 -2.14 -3.71
N GLU A 23 15.56 -1.68 -3.78
CA GLU A 23 15.18 -0.51 -4.58
C GLU A 23 15.76 0.80 -4.01
N MET A 24 15.79 0.96 -2.68
CA MET A 24 16.36 2.14 -2.02
C MET A 24 17.88 2.29 -2.19
N MET A 25 18.57 1.24 -2.63
CA MET A 25 20.02 1.26 -2.82
C MET A 25 20.48 1.71 -4.22
N GLN A 26 19.55 2.11 -5.10
CA GLN A 26 19.91 2.59 -6.43
C GLN A 26 20.69 3.92 -6.34
N ASP A 27 21.64 4.10 -7.27
CA ASP A 27 22.46 5.32 -7.35
C ASP A 27 21.69 6.46 -8.07
N LYS A 28 20.55 6.82 -7.50
CA LYS A 28 19.68 7.93 -7.93
C LYS A 28 18.76 8.32 -6.78
N GLN A 29 18.05 9.44 -6.91
CA GLN A 29 16.88 9.69 -6.05
C GLN A 29 15.86 8.56 -6.24
N VAL A 30 15.44 7.94 -5.15
CA VAL A 30 14.48 6.85 -5.14
C VAL A 30 13.18 7.31 -4.51
N ASN A 31 12.07 7.09 -5.20
CA ASN A 31 10.73 7.39 -4.73
C ASN A 31 10.04 6.09 -4.29
N ILE A 32 9.65 6.00 -3.04
CA ILE A 32 8.94 4.83 -2.51
C ILE A 32 7.59 5.21 -1.94
N SER A 33 6.70 4.24 -1.90
CA SER A 33 5.39 4.41 -1.29
C SER A 33 5.11 3.21 -0.39
N LEU A 34 4.64 3.48 0.84
CA LEU A 34 4.50 2.48 1.89
C LEU A 34 3.09 2.54 2.47
N THR A 35 2.52 1.38 2.82
CA THR A 35 1.16 1.26 3.36
C THR A 35 1.11 1.46 4.87
N SER A 36 0.04 2.07 5.37
CA SER A 36 -0.34 2.06 6.79
C SER A 36 -1.00 0.73 7.18
N GLY A 37 -1.48 0.63 8.41
CA GLY A 37 -2.20 -0.52 8.92
C GLY A 37 -1.31 -1.62 9.50
N ARG A 38 -1.91 -2.77 9.84
CA ARG A 38 -1.25 -3.83 10.61
C ARG A 38 -0.30 -4.73 9.80
N SER A 39 -0.60 -4.93 8.52
CA SER A 39 0.19 -5.88 7.71
C SER A 39 1.68 -5.54 7.60
N PRO A 40 2.09 -4.26 7.51
CA PRO A 40 3.52 -3.90 7.40
C PRO A 40 4.24 -3.74 8.75
N GLU A 41 3.58 -3.87 9.92
CA GLU A 41 4.19 -3.58 11.22
C GLU A 41 5.53 -4.29 11.41
N LYS A 42 5.60 -5.60 11.16
CA LYS A 42 6.85 -6.37 11.27
C LYS A 42 7.91 -5.94 10.28
N MET A 43 7.52 -5.56 9.07
CA MET A 43 8.44 -5.01 8.09
C MET A 43 9.04 -3.69 8.58
N TYR A 44 8.25 -2.81 9.20
CA TYR A 44 8.74 -1.53 9.73
C TYR A 44 9.63 -1.70 10.96
N GLU A 45 9.29 -2.63 11.87
CA GLU A 45 10.16 -2.98 13.01
C GLU A 45 11.59 -3.33 12.54
N MET A 46 11.72 -4.02 11.41
CA MET A 46 13.01 -4.38 10.82
C MET A 46 13.60 -3.26 9.95
N MET A 47 12.75 -2.48 9.27
CA MET A 47 13.19 -1.41 8.38
C MET A 47 13.81 -0.23 9.15
N VAL A 48 13.20 0.17 10.27
CA VAL A 48 13.69 1.30 11.08
C VAL A 48 15.18 1.19 11.40
N PRO A 49 15.67 0.12 12.06
CA PRO A 49 17.11 0.00 12.35
C PRO A 49 17.97 -0.18 11.09
N ALA A 50 17.36 -0.65 10.00
CA ALA A 50 18.05 -0.82 8.73
C ALA A 50 18.36 0.50 8.02
N ILE A 51 17.53 1.55 8.20
CA ILE A 51 17.65 2.82 7.47
C ILE A 51 18.06 4.01 8.34
N LYS A 52 17.72 4.01 9.63
CA LYS A 52 17.93 5.14 10.55
C LYS A 52 19.38 5.63 10.54
N GLY A 53 19.56 6.92 10.29
CA GLY A 53 20.87 7.58 10.32
C GLY A 53 21.87 7.12 9.26
N LYS A 54 21.44 6.33 8.26
CA LYS A 54 22.34 5.84 7.22
C LYS A 54 22.34 6.75 6.00
N ALA A 55 23.48 7.37 5.73
CA ALA A 55 23.65 8.34 4.65
C ALA A 55 23.21 7.84 3.26
N LYS A 56 23.31 6.54 3.00
CA LYS A 56 22.91 5.95 1.72
C LYS A 56 21.40 6.04 1.42
N TYR A 57 20.56 6.31 2.44
CA TYR A 57 19.11 6.44 2.30
C TYR A 57 18.61 7.89 2.45
N LYS A 58 19.51 8.87 2.57
CA LYS A 58 19.15 10.29 2.81
C LYS A 58 18.35 10.92 1.66
N ASP A 59 18.49 10.41 0.44
CA ASP A 59 17.84 10.97 -0.75
C ASP A 59 16.54 10.20 -1.14
N VAL A 60 16.12 9.22 -0.32
CA VAL A 60 14.87 8.49 -0.54
C VAL A 60 13.69 9.40 -0.22
N GLN A 61 12.72 9.46 -1.14
CA GLN A 61 11.46 10.21 -1.01
C GLN A 61 10.31 9.27 -0.76
N TYR A 62 9.39 9.67 0.12
CA TYR A 62 8.26 8.85 0.57
C TYR A 62 6.95 9.48 0.10
N TRP A 63 6.18 8.78 -0.72
CA TRP A 63 4.93 9.24 -1.30
C TRP A 63 3.76 8.52 -0.63
N LEU A 64 2.85 9.26 0.02
CA LEU A 64 1.64 8.68 0.56
C LEU A 64 0.60 8.49 -0.55
N PHE A 65 -0.12 7.38 -0.54
CA PHE A 65 -0.99 7.01 -1.65
C PHE A 65 -2.49 7.11 -1.31
N ASP A 66 -2.83 7.27 -0.06
CA ASP A 66 -4.20 7.53 0.37
C ASP A 66 -4.24 8.24 1.72
N GLU A 67 -5.29 9.00 1.94
CA GLU A 67 -5.58 9.62 3.22
C GLU A 67 -7.08 9.87 3.39
N ASN A 68 -7.54 9.68 4.63
CA ASN A 68 -8.88 10.00 5.08
C ASN A 68 -8.78 11.02 6.23
N PRO A 69 -8.75 12.33 5.94
CA PRO A 69 -8.46 13.35 6.93
C PRO A 69 -9.44 13.33 8.11
N TYR A 70 -8.94 13.60 9.32
CA TYR A 70 -9.79 13.84 10.47
C TYR A 70 -10.56 15.17 10.34
N ASP A 71 -11.70 15.27 11.00
CA ASP A 71 -12.44 16.53 11.07
C ASP A 71 -11.56 17.62 11.71
N GLY A 72 -11.42 18.75 11.00
CA GLY A 72 -10.61 19.88 11.43
C GLY A 72 -9.10 19.67 11.32
N ASP A 73 -8.64 18.64 10.63
CA ASP A 73 -7.24 18.34 10.39
C ASP A 73 -6.96 18.17 8.88
N GLU A 74 -5.76 18.42 8.45
CA GLU A 74 -5.29 18.16 7.09
C GLU A 74 -4.98 16.66 6.88
N TYR A 75 -4.61 15.98 7.96
CA TYR A 75 -4.17 14.60 7.96
C TYR A 75 -5.16 13.68 8.68
N GLY A 76 -5.03 12.40 8.44
CA GLY A 76 -5.85 11.36 9.02
C GLY A 76 -5.04 10.18 9.54
N PRO A 77 -5.71 9.05 9.77
CA PRO A 77 -5.11 7.89 10.41
C PRO A 77 -3.89 7.35 9.67
N ASN A 78 -3.86 7.41 8.32
CA ASN A 78 -2.73 6.87 7.57
C ASN A 78 -1.42 7.63 7.89
N TRP A 79 -1.47 8.96 7.90
CA TRP A 79 -0.32 9.76 8.29
C TRP A 79 0.15 9.47 9.71
N TYR A 80 -0.78 9.49 10.69
CA TYR A 80 -0.43 9.30 12.10
C TYR A 80 0.10 7.89 12.38
N ASP A 81 -0.43 6.88 11.70
CA ASP A 81 0.10 5.51 11.77
C ASP A 81 1.51 5.42 11.18
N MET A 82 1.75 6.04 10.03
CA MET A 82 3.06 6.04 9.39
C MET A 82 4.10 6.83 10.21
N GLN A 83 3.70 7.95 10.81
CA GLN A 83 4.56 8.68 11.74
C GLN A 83 4.99 7.83 12.93
N LYS A 84 4.04 7.08 13.51
CA LYS A 84 4.30 6.20 14.66
C LYS A 84 5.16 5.01 14.30
N MET A 85 4.92 4.37 13.14
CA MET A 85 5.53 3.09 12.78
C MET A 85 6.89 3.23 12.09
N ILE A 86 7.07 4.27 11.26
CA ILE A 86 8.27 4.36 10.41
C ILE A 86 8.91 5.75 10.42
N PHE A 87 8.18 6.85 10.13
CA PHE A 87 8.82 8.13 9.87
C PHE A 87 9.47 8.72 11.12
N GLY A 88 8.76 8.76 12.25
CA GLY A 88 9.31 9.21 13.52
C GLY A 88 10.44 8.32 14.04
N PRO A 89 10.23 7.00 14.19
CA PRO A 89 11.28 6.08 14.66
C PRO A 89 12.55 6.06 13.79
N ALA A 90 12.42 6.19 12.47
CA ALA A 90 13.54 6.23 11.54
C ALA A 90 14.16 7.63 11.38
N GLU A 91 13.58 8.65 12.03
CA GLU A 91 14.00 10.06 11.94
C GLU A 91 14.05 10.57 10.48
N ILE A 92 12.95 10.27 9.74
CA ILE A 92 12.80 10.74 8.36
C ILE A 92 12.31 12.18 8.41
N GLU A 93 13.03 13.08 7.75
CA GLU A 93 12.68 14.49 7.66
C GLU A 93 11.37 14.70 6.89
N ASP A 94 10.51 15.61 7.37
CA ASP A 94 9.17 15.86 6.79
C ASP A 94 9.26 16.31 5.32
N GLU A 95 10.32 17.01 4.92
CA GLU A 95 10.56 17.46 3.54
C GLU A 95 10.71 16.29 2.55
N ARG A 96 10.97 15.10 3.05
CA ARG A 96 11.07 13.87 2.25
C ARG A 96 9.75 13.10 2.16
N VAL A 97 8.71 13.57 2.84
CA VAL A 97 7.40 12.91 2.84
C VAL A 97 6.41 13.76 2.03
N HIS A 98 5.90 13.19 0.97
CA HIS A 98 4.95 13.83 0.06
C HIS A 98 3.53 13.37 0.39
N HIS A 99 2.75 14.27 0.95
CA HIS A 99 1.38 14.01 1.36
C HIS A 99 0.42 14.07 0.19
N LEU A 100 -0.58 13.19 0.21
CA LEU A 100 -1.74 13.30 -0.64
C LEU A 100 -2.84 14.03 0.14
N THR A 101 -3.19 15.25 -0.30
CA THR A 101 -4.09 16.14 0.42
C THR A 101 -5.27 16.59 -0.45
N ARG A 102 -6.17 17.34 0.17
CA ARG A 102 -7.29 17.99 -0.51
C ARG A 102 -6.84 18.97 -1.59
N GLU A 103 -5.73 19.65 -1.35
CA GLU A 103 -5.23 20.72 -2.21
C GLU A 103 -4.53 20.19 -3.44
N ASN A 104 -3.90 18.98 -3.36
CA ASN A 104 -3.05 18.48 -4.42
C ASN A 104 -3.55 17.21 -5.14
N TYR A 105 -4.63 16.56 -4.69
CA TYR A 105 -5.04 15.25 -5.24
C TYR A 105 -5.28 15.26 -6.75
N THR A 106 -5.73 16.37 -7.34
CA THR A 106 -5.95 16.50 -8.78
C THR A 106 -4.66 16.60 -9.59
N GLU A 107 -3.56 17.02 -8.97
CA GLU A 107 -2.25 17.20 -9.58
C GLU A 107 -1.23 16.15 -9.13
N TYR A 108 -1.62 15.29 -8.18
CA TYR A 108 -0.71 14.37 -7.50
C TYR A 108 0.01 13.42 -8.45
N ASP A 109 -0.68 12.84 -9.42
CA ASP A 109 -0.06 11.98 -10.44
C ASP A 109 0.98 12.72 -11.28
N GLU A 110 0.73 13.99 -11.55
CA GLU A 110 1.70 14.83 -12.29
C GLU A 110 2.90 15.20 -11.42
N GLN A 111 2.69 15.44 -10.11
CA GLN A 111 3.78 15.65 -9.16
C GLN A 111 4.66 14.40 -9.06
N VAL A 112 4.05 13.21 -8.90
CA VAL A 112 4.75 11.92 -8.91
C VAL A 112 5.52 11.73 -10.22
N ARG A 113 4.91 12.01 -11.37
CA ARG A 113 5.55 11.88 -12.68
C ARG A 113 6.77 12.79 -12.82
N ARG A 114 6.67 14.06 -12.37
CA ARG A 114 7.79 15.04 -12.40
C ARG A 114 8.94 14.63 -11.49
N ALA A 115 8.63 13.96 -10.38
CA ALA A 115 9.63 13.40 -9.47
C ALA A 115 10.33 12.13 -10.01
N GLY A 116 9.93 11.64 -11.20
CA GLY A 116 10.50 10.43 -11.81
C GLY A 116 9.67 9.15 -11.61
N GLY A 117 8.45 9.26 -11.07
CA GLY A 117 7.57 8.14 -10.76
C GLY A 117 7.91 7.45 -9.43
N ILE A 118 7.10 6.48 -9.02
CA ILE A 118 7.34 5.65 -7.82
C ILE A 118 8.13 4.40 -8.24
N ASP A 119 9.28 4.18 -7.62
CA ASP A 119 10.16 3.04 -7.90
C ASP A 119 9.63 1.74 -7.29
N VAL A 120 9.20 1.79 -6.04
CA VAL A 120 8.54 0.66 -5.37
C VAL A 120 7.40 1.15 -4.50
N MET A 121 6.29 0.44 -4.57
CA MET A 121 5.12 0.69 -3.74
C MET A 121 4.71 -0.60 -3.03
N VAL A 122 4.58 -0.52 -1.72
CA VAL A 122 4.07 -1.62 -0.88
C VAL A 122 2.64 -1.31 -0.49
N ILE A 123 1.75 -2.24 -0.77
CA ILE A 123 0.32 -2.16 -0.43
C ILE A 123 -0.14 -3.39 0.33
N GLY A 124 -1.24 -3.26 1.06
CA GLY A 124 -1.96 -4.40 1.64
C GLY A 124 -3.14 -4.84 0.77
N LEU A 125 -3.68 -6.04 1.07
CA LEU A 125 -4.97 -6.49 0.59
C LEU A 125 -6.01 -6.31 1.70
N GLY A 126 -7.04 -5.51 1.46
CA GLY A 126 -8.15 -5.34 2.39
C GLY A 126 -8.97 -6.63 2.56
N TRP A 127 -9.61 -6.80 3.70
CA TRP A 127 -10.45 -7.96 4.01
C TRP A 127 -11.67 -8.14 3.06
N ASP A 128 -12.09 -7.07 2.41
CA ASP A 128 -13.16 -7.01 1.41
C ASP A 128 -12.64 -6.92 -0.03
N GLY A 129 -11.33 -6.99 -0.22
CA GLY A 129 -10.67 -6.90 -1.52
C GLY A 129 -10.29 -5.48 -1.94
N HIS A 130 -10.43 -4.48 -1.06
CA HIS A 130 -9.90 -3.15 -1.33
C HIS A 130 -8.37 -3.12 -1.36
N PHE A 131 -7.82 -2.14 -2.03
CA PHE A 131 -6.40 -1.77 -1.98
C PHE A 131 -6.27 -0.25 -1.91
N CYS A 132 -5.34 0.27 -1.16
CA CYS A 132 -5.31 1.71 -0.84
C CYS A 132 -6.71 2.15 -0.39
N GLY A 133 -7.22 3.29 -0.85
CA GLY A 133 -8.61 3.71 -0.64
C GLY A 133 -9.61 3.20 -1.69
N ASN A 134 -9.25 2.22 -2.52
CA ASN A 134 -10.08 1.72 -3.62
C ASN A 134 -11.03 0.61 -3.16
N CYS A 135 -12.28 0.94 -2.88
CA CYS A 135 -13.28 0.03 -2.30
C CYS A 135 -14.05 -0.80 -3.33
N PRO A 136 -14.63 -1.96 -2.90
CA PRO A 136 -15.55 -2.73 -3.74
C PRO A 136 -16.71 -1.91 -4.31
N ARG A 137 -17.00 -2.10 -5.59
CA ARG A 137 -18.11 -1.50 -6.34
C ARG A 137 -18.13 0.04 -6.41
N CYS A 138 -17.06 0.70 -5.98
CA CYS A 138 -16.97 2.16 -6.03
C CYS A 138 -15.66 2.66 -6.66
N THR A 139 -14.78 1.75 -7.07
CA THR A 139 -13.50 2.08 -7.68
C THR A 139 -13.63 2.17 -9.20
N PRO A 140 -13.45 3.36 -9.80
CA PRO A 140 -13.36 3.46 -11.25
C PRO A 140 -12.00 2.89 -11.71
N PHE A 141 -12.00 1.83 -12.52
CA PHE A 141 -10.77 1.15 -12.94
C PHE A 141 -9.89 1.97 -13.88
N ASP A 142 -10.43 3.03 -14.47
CA ASP A 142 -9.74 3.99 -15.34
C ASP A 142 -9.29 5.27 -14.61
N SER A 143 -9.44 5.33 -13.27
CA SER A 143 -9.08 6.54 -12.53
C SER A 143 -7.58 6.64 -12.22
N LEU A 144 -7.10 7.87 -12.29
CA LEU A 144 -5.88 8.35 -11.64
C LEU A 144 -6.16 8.60 -10.15
N THR A 145 -5.34 9.39 -9.47
CA THR A 145 -5.62 9.84 -8.11
C THR A 145 -6.94 10.60 -8.06
N TYR A 146 -7.80 10.22 -7.15
CA TYR A 146 -9.14 10.78 -7.04
C TYR A 146 -9.61 10.90 -5.60
N ARG A 147 -10.70 11.62 -5.44
CA ARG A 147 -11.45 11.73 -4.18
C ARG A 147 -12.81 11.03 -4.33
N PHE A 148 -13.21 10.26 -3.34
CA PHE A 148 -14.58 9.75 -3.29
C PHE A 148 -15.20 9.96 -1.91
N LEU A 149 -16.55 9.95 -1.88
CA LEU A 149 -17.33 10.06 -0.66
C LEU A 149 -17.67 8.67 -0.16
N TYR A 150 -17.42 8.42 1.12
CA TYR A 150 -17.90 7.20 1.78
C TYR A 150 -19.41 7.21 1.88
N THR A 151 -20.05 6.12 1.47
CA THR A 151 -21.43 5.82 1.86
C THR A 151 -21.45 5.31 3.30
N ASP A 152 -22.64 5.33 3.94
CA ASP A 152 -22.78 4.83 5.32
C ASP A 152 -22.34 3.35 5.48
N LYS A 153 -22.42 2.56 4.39
CA LYS A 153 -21.92 1.16 4.38
C LYS A 153 -20.39 1.06 4.34
N GLN A 154 -19.70 2.09 3.87
CA GLN A 154 -18.24 2.14 3.74
C GLN A 154 -17.56 2.80 4.95
N LYS A 155 -18.31 3.51 5.79
CA LYS A 155 -17.82 4.20 7.01
C LYS A 155 -17.32 3.26 8.12
N LEU A 156 -17.32 1.97 7.90
CA LEU A 156 -17.13 0.97 8.95
C LEU A 156 -15.70 0.44 9.04
N ASN A 157 -14.71 1.32 9.11
CA ASN A 157 -13.46 0.88 9.69
C ASN A 157 -13.53 1.08 11.21
N PRO A 158 -13.62 -0.02 12.02
CA PRO A 158 -13.74 0.05 13.46
C PRO A 158 -12.54 0.75 14.14
N THR A 159 -11.44 0.90 13.43
CA THR A 159 -10.18 1.44 13.93
C THR A 159 -10.25 2.95 14.22
N TYR A 160 -11.21 3.67 13.66
CA TYR A 160 -11.28 5.15 13.74
C TYR A 160 -12.43 5.68 14.60
N LYS A 161 -12.91 4.87 15.57
CA LYS A 161 -14.08 5.20 16.39
C LYS A 161 -13.87 6.41 17.31
N ASP A 162 -12.62 6.69 17.67
CA ASP A 162 -12.30 7.68 18.71
C ASP A 162 -12.09 9.09 18.17
N ARG A 163 -11.93 9.25 16.87
CA ARG A 163 -11.80 10.56 16.22
C ARG A 163 -12.51 10.52 14.85
N PRO A 164 -13.55 11.35 14.62
CA PRO A 164 -14.28 11.34 13.37
C PRO A 164 -13.38 11.80 12.21
N THR A 165 -13.50 11.08 11.09
CA THR A 165 -12.89 11.46 9.83
C THR A 165 -13.88 12.21 8.96
N GLN A 166 -13.37 12.97 8.00
CA GLN A 166 -14.19 13.57 6.95
C GLN A 166 -14.88 12.48 6.12
N PRO A 167 -16.04 12.77 5.49
CA PRO A 167 -16.82 11.76 4.78
C PRO A 167 -16.22 11.37 3.41
N TYR A 168 -14.96 11.67 3.17
CA TYR A 168 -14.27 11.37 1.92
C TYR A 168 -12.83 10.93 2.16
N THR A 169 -12.29 10.25 1.18
CA THR A 169 -10.87 9.87 1.12
C THR A 169 -10.26 10.36 -0.19
N TYR A 170 -8.97 10.60 -0.18
CA TYR A 170 -8.11 10.76 -1.35
C TYR A 170 -7.32 9.49 -1.53
N THR A 171 -7.21 8.99 -2.75
CA THR A 171 -6.48 7.76 -3.03
C THR A 171 -5.90 7.75 -4.44
N MET A 172 -4.73 7.17 -4.59
CA MET A 172 -4.24 6.79 -5.91
C MET A 172 -5.15 5.71 -6.48
N GLY A 173 -5.67 5.94 -7.68
CA GLY A 173 -6.53 5.01 -8.39
C GLY A 173 -5.76 3.92 -9.14
N PRO A 174 -6.46 2.96 -9.75
CA PRO A 174 -5.82 1.86 -10.47
C PRO A 174 -4.83 2.31 -11.54
N GLN A 175 -5.15 3.35 -12.31
CA GLN A 175 -4.24 3.86 -13.35
C GLN A 175 -2.97 4.50 -12.77
N SER A 176 -3.05 5.09 -11.57
CA SER A 176 -1.86 5.59 -10.87
C SER A 176 -0.94 4.43 -10.46
N LEU A 177 -1.52 3.35 -9.92
CA LEU A 177 -0.75 2.17 -9.53
C LEU A 177 -0.11 1.46 -10.73
N MET A 178 -0.78 1.42 -11.90
CA MET A 178 -0.20 0.84 -13.12
C MET A 178 1.08 1.55 -13.59
N ARG A 179 1.34 2.78 -13.12
CA ARG A 179 2.55 3.56 -13.44
C ARG A 179 3.70 3.35 -12.47
N VAL A 180 3.45 2.66 -11.35
CA VAL A 180 4.48 2.28 -10.38
C VAL A 180 5.43 1.27 -11.02
N ARG A 181 6.74 1.42 -10.82
CA ARG A 181 7.71 0.54 -11.46
C ARG A 181 7.70 -0.87 -10.89
N ARG A 182 7.55 -1.00 -9.57
CA ARG A 182 7.41 -2.28 -8.87
C ARG A 182 6.31 -2.19 -7.81
N LEU A 183 5.31 -3.02 -7.93
CA LEU A 183 4.22 -3.13 -6.96
C LEU A 183 4.39 -4.38 -6.12
N VAL A 184 4.39 -4.22 -4.80
CA VAL A 184 4.49 -5.32 -3.83
C VAL A 184 3.22 -5.32 -3.00
N MET A 185 2.47 -6.41 -3.04
CA MET A 185 1.32 -6.62 -2.19
C MET A 185 1.68 -7.60 -1.08
N ILE A 186 1.49 -7.20 0.17
CA ILE A 186 1.71 -8.05 1.35
C ILE A 186 0.37 -8.50 1.92
N VAL A 187 0.26 -9.79 2.24
CA VAL A 187 -0.98 -10.37 2.77
C VAL A 187 -0.63 -11.35 3.89
N ASN A 188 -1.15 -11.11 5.08
CA ASN A 188 -0.86 -11.93 6.25
C ASN A 188 -2.11 -12.21 7.09
N GLY A 189 -2.09 -13.36 7.76
CA GLY A 189 -3.12 -13.79 8.69
C GLY A 189 -4.25 -14.59 8.03
N SER A 190 -4.79 -15.57 8.77
CA SER A 190 -5.83 -16.47 8.30
C SER A 190 -7.15 -15.77 7.94
N GLU A 191 -7.43 -14.61 8.53
CA GLU A 191 -8.59 -13.79 8.19
C GLU A 191 -8.55 -13.23 6.75
N LYS A 192 -7.38 -13.29 6.11
CA LYS A 192 -7.19 -12.91 4.70
C LYS A 192 -7.30 -14.07 3.72
N ALA A 193 -7.36 -15.32 4.19
CA ALA A 193 -7.28 -16.50 3.32
C ALA A 193 -8.37 -16.50 2.24
N GLU A 194 -9.62 -16.19 2.58
CA GLU A 194 -10.72 -16.16 1.62
C GLU A 194 -10.55 -15.06 0.57
N ILE A 195 -10.22 -13.84 1.01
CA ILE A 195 -10.04 -12.74 0.06
C ILE A 195 -8.77 -12.90 -0.77
N GLN A 196 -7.73 -13.49 -0.22
CA GLN A 196 -6.51 -13.84 -0.95
C GLN A 196 -6.83 -14.84 -2.08
N LYS A 197 -7.62 -15.88 -1.78
CA LYS A 197 -8.07 -16.85 -2.79
C LYS A 197 -8.87 -16.18 -3.89
N ARG A 198 -9.86 -15.36 -3.54
CA ARG A 198 -10.67 -14.62 -4.50
C ARG A 198 -9.80 -13.69 -5.37
N PHE A 199 -8.87 -12.96 -4.77
CA PHE A 199 -7.93 -12.11 -5.51
C PHE A 199 -7.12 -12.91 -6.55
N ILE A 200 -6.60 -14.07 -6.19
CA ILE A 200 -5.76 -14.89 -7.08
C ILE A 200 -6.61 -15.55 -8.18
N GLU A 201 -7.72 -16.20 -7.81
CA GLU A 201 -8.45 -17.11 -8.70
C GLU A 201 -9.55 -16.43 -9.52
N GLU A 202 -10.23 -15.40 -8.98
CA GLU A 202 -11.32 -14.74 -9.70
C GLU A 202 -10.80 -13.91 -10.89
N PRO A 203 -11.59 -13.78 -11.96
CA PRO A 203 -11.31 -12.78 -12.99
C PRO A 203 -11.36 -11.35 -12.40
N ILE A 204 -10.88 -10.39 -13.18
CA ILE A 204 -10.98 -8.96 -12.80
C ILE A 204 -12.44 -8.62 -12.63
N ASN A 205 -12.80 -8.08 -11.46
CA ASN A 205 -14.17 -7.69 -11.12
C ASN A 205 -14.21 -6.58 -10.06
N GLU A 206 -15.34 -5.90 -9.96
CA GLU A 206 -15.52 -4.77 -9.06
C GLU A 206 -15.82 -5.18 -7.61
N ASP A 207 -16.22 -6.44 -7.36
CA ASP A 207 -16.46 -6.96 -6.01
C ASP A 207 -15.15 -7.20 -5.24
N VAL A 208 -14.07 -7.44 -5.98
CA VAL A 208 -12.69 -7.54 -5.47
C VAL A 208 -11.82 -6.61 -6.31
N PRO A 209 -11.88 -5.30 -6.08
CA PRO A 209 -11.22 -4.33 -6.96
C PRO A 209 -9.70 -4.54 -7.07
N ALA A 210 -9.06 -5.11 -6.05
CA ALA A 210 -7.65 -5.49 -6.12
C ALA A 210 -7.32 -6.40 -7.31
N THR A 211 -8.30 -7.16 -7.85
CA THR A 211 -8.10 -8.05 -9.01
C THR A 211 -7.60 -7.30 -10.25
N ILE A 212 -7.88 -5.99 -10.39
CA ILE A 212 -7.34 -5.17 -11.49
C ILE A 212 -5.81 -5.13 -11.48
N LEU A 213 -5.20 -5.21 -10.29
CA LEU A 213 -3.75 -5.14 -10.11
C LEU A 213 -3.02 -6.34 -10.72
N LYS A 214 -3.73 -7.43 -11.04
CA LYS A 214 -3.15 -8.56 -11.80
C LYS A 214 -2.65 -8.16 -13.19
N LEU A 215 -3.13 -7.03 -13.74
CA LEU A 215 -2.64 -6.44 -14.99
C LEU A 215 -1.31 -5.70 -14.82
N HIS A 216 -0.89 -5.43 -13.59
CA HIS A 216 0.36 -4.71 -13.36
C HIS A 216 1.56 -5.55 -13.84
N PRO A 217 2.44 -5.00 -14.71
CA PRO A 217 3.50 -5.80 -15.34
C PRO A 217 4.54 -6.34 -14.35
N ASN A 218 4.69 -5.70 -13.18
CA ASN A 218 5.67 -6.04 -12.17
C ASN A 218 5.03 -6.11 -10.77
N LEU A 219 3.95 -6.88 -10.64
CA LEU A 219 3.31 -7.18 -9.35
C LEU A 219 3.96 -8.40 -8.71
N THR A 220 4.42 -8.23 -7.46
CA THR A 220 4.80 -9.32 -6.56
C THR A 220 3.82 -9.37 -5.38
N VAL A 221 3.17 -10.48 -5.19
CA VAL A 221 2.31 -10.78 -4.03
C VAL A 221 3.12 -11.63 -3.07
N ILE A 222 3.26 -11.20 -1.83
CA ILE A 222 3.95 -11.95 -0.78
C ILE A 222 2.94 -12.22 0.33
N ALA A 223 2.62 -13.49 0.53
CA ALA A 223 1.67 -13.92 1.56
C ALA A 223 2.37 -14.76 2.61
N ASP A 224 1.90 -14.73 3.86
CA ASP A 224 2.27 -15.77 4.80
C ASP A 224 1.42 -17.04 4.58
N ARG A 225 1.83 -18.15 5.20
CA ARG A 225 1.14 -19.44 5.06
C ARG A 225 -0.30 -19.38 5.54
N ASP A 226 -0.59 -18.56 6.56
CA ASP A 226 -1.93 -18.43 7.12
C ASP A 226 -2.89 -17.75 6.12
N ALA A 227 -2.47 -16.69 5.46
CA ALA A 227 -3.23 -16.05 4.39
C ALA A 227 -3.36 -16.94 3.14
N ALA A 228 -2.40 -17.85 2.92
CA ALA A 228 -2.37 -18.73 1.75
C ALA A 228 -3.05 -20.10 1.96
N THR A 229 -3.67 -20.37 3.12
CA THR A 229 -4.21 -21.69 3.47
C THR A 229 -5.28 -22.22 2.51
N LEU A 230 -5.99 -21.36 1.81
CA LEU A 230 -7.02 -21.75 0.85
C LEU A 230 -6.53 -21.77 -0.60
N LEU A 231 -5.27 -21.40 -0.83
CA LEU A 231 -4.65 -21.50 -2.15
C LEU A 231 -4.21 -22.97 -2.41
N ASN A 232 -4.34 -23.40 -3.66
CA ASN A 232 -3.77 -24.67 -4.07
C ASN A 232 -2.32 -24.46 -4.54
N PRO A 233 -1.30 -24.86 -3.75
CA PRO A 233 0.10 -24.57 -4.10
C PRO A 233 0.51 -25.20 -5.44
N ASP A 234 -0.08 -26.34 -5.82
CA ASP A 234 0.24 -27.07 -7.07
C ASP A 234 -0.38 -26.40 -8.32
N GLY A 235 -1.30 -25.45 -8.13
CA GLY A 235 -2.01 -24.77 -9.22
C GLY A 235 -1.30 -23.50 -9.75
N TYR A 236 -0.19 -23.06 -9.13
CA TYR A 236 0.39 -21.75 -9.41
C TYR A 236 1.86 -21.77 -9.87
N GLU A 237 2.35 -22.92 -10.36
CA GLU A 237 3.74 -23.07 -10.83
C GLU A 237 4.17 -22.11 -11.96
N ASN A 238 3.24 -21.30 -12.52
CA ASN A 238 3.53 -20.38 -13.63
C ASN A 238 2.76 -19.05 -13.57
N ILE A 239 2.46 -18.51 -12.40
CA ILE A 239 1.84 -17.18 -12.29
C ILE A 239 2.89 -16.08 -12.16
#